data_b6d8bdf52935ed1c80ca9a7a59723ff6
#
_entry.id   b6d8bdf52935ed1c80ca9a7a59723ff6
#
_cell.length_a   1.000
_cell.length_b   1.000
_cell.length_c   1.000
_cell.angle_alpha   90.00
_cell.angle_beta   90.00
_cell.angle_gamma   90.00
#
_symmetry.space_group_name_H-M   'P 1'
#
loop_
_entity.id
_entity.type
_entity.pdbx_description
1 polymer ?
#
loop_
_entity_poly.entity_id
_entity_poly.type
_entity_poly.pdbx_seq_one_letter_code
_entity_poly.pdbx_strand_id
1 'polypeptide(L)'
;TTRDQAFLKTISSKDFSYHDYRNTNINNYVPAIKELLKKNFYVIRMGKAVKEKLNIKNKRFIDYPFHPFKSDLMDFYLAYKCCFWICGNNGMDQVAVVFRKPLIDLNMAPLSGMKVTSKKTILCLKIHKNSKNKKLSFKEIFKHGVAKASRKDEFKKKKIKIFELNPKQIKEVVLDMINFIKNSWKIKKRDELILINKFSKIYKEKSKLIDPQFKYKINAIYSPTFLKKNSWFLKN
;
A
#
# COMPACT_ATOMS: atom_id res chain seq x y z
N THR A 1 -8.07 3.70 2.30
CA THR A 1 -8.84 2.97 1.27
C THR A 1 -8.34 1.54 1.13
N THR A 2 -9.21 0.64 0.69
CA THR A 2 -8.86 -0.72 0.22
C THR A 2 -9.51 -0.94 -1.13
N ARG A 3 -8.89 -1.77 -1.96
CA ARG A 3 -9.47 -2.15 -3.24
C ARG A 3 -10.26 -3.44 -3.09
N ASP A 4 -11.48 -3.45 -3.55
CA ASP A 4 -12.29 -4.62 -3.84
C ASP A 4 -13.03 -4.45 -5.18
N GLN A 5 -13.79 -5.43 -5.62
CA GLN A 5 -14.50 -5.36 -6.91
C GLN A 5 -15.84 -4.61 -6.84
N ALA A 6 -16.33 -4.23 -5.66
CA ALA A 6 -17.67 -3.69 -5.53
C ALA A 6 -17.90 -2.46 -6.41
N PHE A 7 -16.94 -1.52 -6.41
CA PHE A 7 -17.05 -0.32 -7.26
C PHE A 7 -17.04 -0.66 -8.77
N LEU A 8 -16.20 -1.58 -9.21
CA LEU A 8 -16.14 -1.93 -10.64
C LEU A 8 -17.45 -2.52 -11.14
N LYS A 9 -18.15 -3.28 -10.30
CA LYS A 9 -19.47 -3.84 -10.61
C LYS A 9 -20.56 -2.78 -10.73
N THR A 10 -20.37 -1.59 -10.14
CA THR A 10 -21.35 -0.48 -10.27
C THR A 10 -21.23 0.27 -11.59
N ILE A 11 -20.08 0.19 -12.27
CA ILE A 11 -19.80 0.97 -13.48
C ILE A 11 -19.78 0.12 -14.75
N SER A 12 -19.65 -1.19 -14.66
CA SER A 12 -19.60 -2.08 -15.82
C SER A 12 -19.91 -3.54 -15.46
N SER A 13 -20.59 -4.23 -16.37
CA SER A 13 -20.80 -5.68 -16.32
C SER A 13 -19.59 -6.51 -16.77
N LYS A 14 -18.52 -5.87 -17.26
CA LYS A 14 -17.31 -6.57 -17.73
C LYS A 14 -16.61 -7.31 -16.59
N ASP A 15 -15.99 -8.43 -16.95
CA ASP A 15 -15.14 -9.17 -15.99
C ASP A 15 -13.80 -8.44 -15.78
N PHE A 16 -13.55 -8.02 -14.53
CA PHE A 16 -12.31 -7.40 -14.08
C PHE A 16 -11.46 -8.35 -13.21
N SER A 17 -11.72 -9.65 -13.22
CA SER A 17 -11.02 -10.64 -12.38
C SER A 17 -9.52 -10.71 -12.65
N TYR A 18 -9.09 -10.30 -13.83
CA TYR A 18 -7.66 -10.20 -14.17
C TYR A 18 -6.88 -9.20 -13.29
N HIS A 19 -7.58 -8.33 -12.57
CA HIS A 19 -7.03 -7.40 -11.60
C HIS A 19 -7.15 -7.82 -10.14
N ASP A 20 -7.68 -9.02 -9.84
CA ASP A 20 -7.93 -9.50 -8.47
C ASP A 20 -6.68 -9.55 -7.60
N TYR A 21 -5.51 -9.75 -8.21
CA TYR A 21 -4.22 -9.71 -7.50
C TYR A 21 -3.98 -8.38 -6.77
N ARG A 22 -4.71 -7.31 -7.12
CA ARG A 22 -4.66 -5.99 -6.47
C ARG A 22 -5.61 -5.88 -5.28
N ASN A 23 -6.65 -6.72 -5.21
CA ASN A 23 -7.65 -6.64 -4.14
C ASN A 23 -7.03 -6.90 -2.77
N THR A 24 -7.62 -6.32 -1.73
CA THR A 24 -7.20 -6.47 -0.35
C THR A 24 -8.42 -6.67 0.56
N ASN A 25 -8.26 -7.53 1.56
CA ASN A 25 -9.28 -7.76 2.56
C ASN A 25 -9.24 -6.65 3.62
N ILE A 26 -10.32 -5.88 3.73
CA ILE A 26 -10.43 -4.79 4.71
C ILE A 26 -10.29 -5.27 6.16
N ASN A 27 -10.66 -6.50 6.47
CA ASN A 27 -10.55 -7.06 7.81
C ASN A 27 -9.09 -7.19 8.27
N ASN A 28 -8.13 -7.33 7.35
CA ASN A 28 -6.70 -7.31 7.67
C ASN A 28 -6.22 -5.95 8.22
N TYR A 29 -6.99 -4.87 7.98
CA TYR A 29 -6.68 -3.51 8.46
C TYR A 29 -7.27 -3.21 9.84
N VAL A 30 -8.21 -4.02 10.33
CA VAL A 30 -8.90 -3.78 11.62
C VAL A 30 -7.93 -3.61 12.80
N PRO A 31 -6.86 -4.41 12.96
CA PRO A 31 -5.89 -4.17 14.04
C PRO A 31 -5.15 -2.83 13.93
N ALA A 32 -4.87 -2.35 12.72
CA ALA A 32 -4.27 -1.04 12.49
C ALA A 32 -5.27 0.09 12.80
N ILE A 33 -6.54 -0.06 12.39
CA ILE A 33 -7.61 0.88 12.72
C ILE A 33 -7.75 1.00 14.24
N LYS A 34 -7.86 -0.12 14.96
CA LYS A 34 -7.97 -0.13 16.43
C LYS A 34 -6.77 0.55 17.10
N GLU A 35 -5.57 0.35 16.56
CA GLU A 35 -4.36 1.00 17.09
C GLU A 35 -4.37 2.52 16.89
N LEU A 36 -4.82 2.99 15.71
CA LEU A 36 -5.00 4.42 15.44
C LEU A 36 -6.03 5.05 16.39
N LEU A 37 -7.14 4.38 16.61
CA LEU A 37 -8.19 4.83 17.54
C LEU A 37 -7.68 4.94 18.99
N LYS A 38 -6.86 3.98 19.45
CA LYS A 38 -6.16 4.03 20.75
C LYS A 38 -5.21 5.24 20.87
N LYS A 39 -4.64 5.67 19.75
CA LYS A 39 -3.75 6.84 19.66
C LYS A 39 -4.50 8.15 19.38
N ASN A 40 -5.79 8.17 19.60
CA ASN A 40 -6.69 9.31 19.46
C ASN A 40 -6.85 9.86 18.04
N PHE A 41 -6.57 9.07 16.99
CA PHE A 41 -6.90 9.44 15.62
C PHE A 41 -8.39 9.24 15.33
N TYR A 42 -8.96 10.12 14.51
CA TYR A 42 -10.15 9.81 13.76
C TYR A 42 -9.77 8.97 12.56
N VAL A 43 -10.47 7.85 12.35
CA VAL A 43 -10.20 6.93 11.25
C VAL A 43 -11.43 6.87 10.36
N ILE A 44 -11.27 7.28 9.11
CA ILE A 44 -12.34 7.31 8.12
C ILE A 44 -11.99 6.27 7.03
N ARG A 45 -12.82 5.23 6.92
CA ARG A 45 -12.71 4.30 5.81
C ARG A 45 -13.37 4.92 4.59
N MET A 46 -12.61 5.16 3.54
CA MET A 46 -13.09 5.74 2.28
C MET A 46 -13.50 4.66 1.29
N GLY A 47 -14.40 5.01 0.36
CA GLY A 47 -14.81 4.18 -0.77
C GLY A 47 -16.16 4.60 -1.33
N LYS A 48 -16.35 4.55 -2.66
CA LYS A 48 -17.63 4.88 -3.31
C LYS A 48 -18.62 3.72 -3.21
N ALA A 49 -18.17 2.49 -3.48
CA ALA A 49 -18.87 1.25 -3.21
C ALA A 49 -17.88 0.25 -2.62
N VAL A 50 -18.28 -0.53 -1.63
CA VAL A 50 -17.45 -1.48 -0.90
C VAL A 50 -18.23 -2.76 -0.63
N LYS A 51 -17.52 -3.89 -0.56
CA LYS A 51 -18.11 -5.22 -0.42
C LYS A 51 -18.83 -5.42 0.91
N GLU A 52 -18.29 -4.88 2.00
CA GLU A 52 -18.79 -5.16 3.34
C GLU A 52 -18.66 -3.95 4.27
N LYS A 53 -19.51 -3.87 5.28
CA LYS A 53 -19.45 -2.88 6.35
C LYS A 53 -18.51 -3.35 7.46
N LEU A 54 -17.76 -2.43 8.06
CA LEU A 54 -16.95 -2.73 9.24
C LEU A 54 -17.74 -2.43 10.52
N ASN A 55 -17.88 -3.43 11.38
CA ASN A 55 -18.54 -3.26 12.67
C ASN A 55 -17.52 -2.89 13.75
N ILE A 56 -17.12 -1.60 13.78
CA ILE A 56 -16.20 -1.04 14.78
C ILE A 56 -16.98 -0.02 15.63
N LYS A 57 -17.30 -0.39 16.87
CA LYS A 57 -17.99 0.50 17.83
C LYS A 57 -16.99 1.47 18.44
N ASN A 58 -16.78 2.64 17.81
CA ASN A 58 -15.95 3.72 18.34
C ASN A 58 -16.39 5.06 17.72
N LYS A 59 -16.60 6.10 18.50
CA LYS A 59 -17.05 7.42 18.05
C LYS A 59 -16.08 8.11 17.06
N ARG A 60 -14.80 7.69 17.04
CA ARG A 60 -13.77 8.21 16.13
C ARG A 60 -13.55 7.34 14.89
N PHE A 61 -14.34 6.27 14.70
CA PHE A 61 -14.34 5.48 13.47
C PHE A 61 -15.56 5.81 12.63
N ILE A 62 -15.36 6.13 11.36
CA ILE A 62 -16.41 6.41 10.39
C ILE A 62 -16.25 5.46 9.21
N ASP A 63 -17.24 4.57 9.02
CA ASP A 63 -17.36 3.75 7.82
C ASP A 63 -18.09 4.56 6.73
N TYR A 64 -17.34 5.49 6.13
CA TYR A 64 -17.86 6.55 5.27
C TYR A 64 -18.64 6.07 4.04
N PRO A 65 -18.37 4.91 3.40
CA PRO A 65 -19.19 4.40 2.30
C PRO A 65 -20.67 4.26 2.64
N PHE A 66 -21.00 4.11 3.92
CA PHE A 66 -22.36 3.95 4.45
C PHE A 66 -22.88 5.17 5.21
N HIS A 67 -22.15 6.29 5.14
CA HIS A 67 -22.49 7.50 5.88
C HIS A 67 -23.42 8.41 5.07
N PRO A 68 -24.46 9.04 5.67
CA PRO A 68 -25.43 9.88 4.96
C PRO A 68 -24.80 11.12 4.29
N PHE A 69 -23.72 11.68 4.85
CA PHE A 69 -23.00 12.83 4.28
C PHE A 69 -22.02 12.47 3.15
N LYS A 70 -22.09 11.25 2.63
CA LYS A 70 -21.24 10.84 1.51
C LYS A 70 -21.59 11.62 0.26
N SER A 71 -20.59 12.28 -0.33
CA SER A 71 -20.68 13.00 -1.58
C SER A 71 -19.32 13.09 -2.27
N ASP A 72 -19.29 13.40 -3.57
CA ASP A 72 -18.02 13.56 -4.29
C ASP A 72 -17.22 14.74 -3.71
N LEU A 73 -17.86 15.84 -3.32
CA LEU A 73 -17.20 16.96 -2.65
C LEU A 73 -16.56 16.54 -1.32
N MET A 74 -17.29 15.76 -0.53
CA MET A 74 -16.78 15.28 0.77
C MET A 74 -15.62 14.30 0.58
N ASP A 75 -15.59 13.50 -0.49
CA ASP A 75 -14.45 12.65 -0.84
C ASP A 75 -13.17 13.47 -1.01
N PHE A 76 -13.23 14.58 -1.75
CA PHE A 76 -12.10 15.50 -1.93
C PHE A 76 -11.75 16.23 -0.64
N TYR A 77 -12.74 16.71 0.10
CA TYR A 77 -12.54 17.43 1.36
C TYR A 77 -11.84 16.56 2.41
N LEU A 78 -12.27 15.32 2.59
CA LEU A 78 -11.64 14.38 3.52
C LEU A 78 -10.21 14.03 3.10
N ALA A 79 -9.95 13.85 1.82
CA ALA A 79 -8.59 13.65 1.32
C ALA A 79 -7.72 14.90 1.54
N TYR A 80 -8.27 16.09 1.35
CA TYR A 80 -7.57 17.36 1.63
C TYR A 80 -7.28 17.54 3.13
N LYS A 81 -8.21 17.20 4.02
CA LYS A 81 -8.07 17.42 5.47
C LYS A 81 -7.32 16.31 6.20
N CYS A 82 -7.16 15.12 5.64
CA CYS A 82 -6.49 14.03 6.34
C CYS A 82 -5.03 14.36 6.68
N CYS A 83 -4.55 13.85 7.83
CA CYS A 83 -3.14 13.97 8.21
C CYS A 83 -2.23 13.00 7.44
N PHE A 84 -2.76 11.84 7.06
CA PHE A 84 -2.13 10.89 6.13
C PHE A 84 -3.19 9.98 5.51
N TRP A 85 -2.84 9.34 4.40
CA TRP A 85 -3.71 8.47 3.62
C TRP A 85 -3.13 7.07 3.49
N ILE A 86 -3.92 6.05 3.77
CA ILE A 86 -3.55 4.66 3.52
C ILE A 86 -4.12 4.27 2.15
N CYS A 87 -3.24 4.07 1.19
CA CYS A 87 -3.57 3.72 -0.18
C CYS A 87 -4.02 2.27 -0.30
N GLY A 88 -5.03 2.03 -1.13
CA GLY A 88 -5.56 0.72 -1.48
C GLY A 88 -5.33 0.35 -2.94
N ASN A 89 -4.38 1.03 -3.62
CA ASN A 89 -4.11 0.82 -5.03
C ASN A 89 -5.34 1.05 -5.93
N ASN A 90 -6.07 2.12 -5.69
CA ASN A 90 -7.28 2.53 -6.41
C ASN A 90 -7.19 4.00 -6.86
N GLY A 91 -8.19 4.44 -7.67
CA GLY A 91 -8.22 5.79 -8.23
C GLY A 91 -8.30 6.89 -7.17
N MET A 92 -9.00 6.67 -6.06
CA MET A 92 -9.18 7.65 -4.99
C MET A 92 -7.86 8.04 -4.31
N ASP A 93 -6.86 7.16 -4.33
CA ASP A 93 -5.53 7.45 -3.79
C ASP A 93 -4.84 8.62 -4.51
N GLN A 94 -5.19 8.88 -5.79
CA GLN A 94 -4.63 9.98 -6.57
C GLN A 94 -5.07 11.35 -6.02
N VAL A 95 -6.24 11.45 -5.43
CA VAL A 95 -6.71 12.69 -4.80
C VAL A 95 -5.78 13.08 -3.64
N ALA A 96 -5.41 12.11 -2.80
CA ALA A 96 -4.45 12.35 -1.72
C ALA A 96 -3.04 12.70 -2.25
N VAL A 97 -2.62 12.12 -3.38
CA VAL A 97 -1.37 12.46 -4.07
C VAL A 97 -1.38 13.92 -4.54
N VAL A 98 -2.46 14.36 -5.20
CA VAL A 98 -2.63 15.76 -5.67
C VAL A 98 -2.53 16.74 -4.51
N PHE A 99 -3.15 16.43 -3.37
CA PHE A 99 -3.06 17.24 -2.17
C PHE A 99 -1.76 17.05 -1.38
N ARG A 100 -0.77 16.33 -1.93
CA ARG A 100 0.57 16.11 -1.33
C ARG A 100 0.51 15.58 0.10
N LYS A 101 -0.49 14.74 0.39
CA LYS A 101 -0.65 14.14 1.71
C LYS A 101 0.44 13.09 1.97
N PRO A 102 0.85 12.89 3.23
CA PRO A 102 1.64 11.72 3.60
C PRO A 102 0.89 10.44 3.25
N LEU A 103 1.57 9.46 2.60
CA LEU A 103 0.95 8.26 2.06
C LEU A 103 1.55 6.99 2.67
N ILE A 104 0.73 6.00 2.93
CA ILE A 104 1.16 4.61 3.10
C ILE A 104 0.70 3.86 1.85
N ASP A 105 1.63 3.50 0.98
CA ASP A 105 1.38 2.72 -0.23
C ASP A 105 1.51 1.22 0.12
N LEU A 106 0.43 0.66 0.63
CA LEU A 106 0.37 -0.62 1.32
C LEU A 106 -0.23 -1.71 0.44
N ASN A 107 0.29 -2.93 0.56
CA ASN A 107 -0.12 -4.05 -0.27
C ASN A 107 -0.01 -3.75 -1.77
N MET A 108 1.05 -3.03 -2.14
CA MET A 108 1.22 -2.58 -3.51
C MET A 108 1.52 -3.72 -4.47
N ALA A 109 0.77 -3.78 -5.55
CA ALA A 109 0.96 -4.56 -6.76
C ALA A 109 0.10 -3.97 -7.88
N PRO A 110 0.62 -3.80 -9.13
CA PRO A 110 1.97 -4.13 -9.60
C PRO A 110 3.03 -3.11 -9.13
N LEU A 111 4.32 -3.47 -9.29
CA LEU A 111 5.42 -2.58 -8.90
C LEU A 111 5.40 -1.25 -9.68
N SER A 112 4.94 -1.28 -10.93
CA SER A 112 4.77 -0.08 -11.76
C SER A 112 3.84 0.98 -11.18
N GLY A 113 2.97 0.61 -10.26
CA GLY A 113 2.06 1.53 -9.58
C GLY A 113 2.60 2.16 -8.28
N MET A 114 3.85 1.83 -7.88
CA MET A 114 4.43 2.37 -6.64
C MET A 114 4.53 3.89 -6.66
N LYS A 115 4.08 4.54 -5.60
CA LYS A 115 4.15 6.00 -5.42
C LYS A 115 5.49 6.41 -4.85
N VAL A 116 6.50 6.54 -5.73
CA VAL A 116 7.92 6.72 -5.34
C VAL A 116 8.39 8.16 -5.25
N THR A 117 7.61 9.13 -5.70
CA THR A 117 8.06 10.51 -5.92
C THR A 117 8.10 11.37 -4.64
N SER A 118 7.29 11.06 -3.65
CA SER A 118 7.19 11.84 -2.42
C SER A 118 8.05 11.26 -1.29
N LYS A 119 8.81 12.12 -0.62
CA LYS A 119 9.55 11.80 0.62
C LYS A 119 8.62 11.45 1.79
N LYS A 120 7.34 11.81 1.70
CA LYS A 120 6.31 11.54 2.71
C LYS A 120 5.48 10.29 2.35
N THR A 121 6.07 9.35 1.62
CA THR A 121 5.43 8.08 1.28
C THR A 121 6.18 6.91 1.90
N ILE A 122 5.45 6.04 2.60
CA ILE A 122 5.94 4.74 3.07
C ILE A 122 5.42 3.66 2.14
N LEU A 123 6.33 2.85 1.60
CA LEU A 123 6.00 1.73 0.70
C LEU A 123 6.01 0.40 1.45
N CYS A 124 5.08 -0.49 1.11
CA CYS A 124 5.16 -1.90 1.45
C CYS A 124 4.39 -2.76 0.44
N LEU A 125 5.11 -3.65 -0.24
CA LEU A 125 4.56 -4.50 -1.30
C LEU A 125 3.80 -5.70 -0.74
N LYS A 126 2.93 -6.29 -1.55
CA LYS A 126 2.43 -7.65 -1.35
C LYS A 126 3.59 -8.65 -1.39
N ILE A 127 3.44 -9.77 -0.69
CA ILE A 127 4.43 -10.84 -0.64
C ILE A 127 4.31 -11.69 -1.91
N HIS A 128 5.39 -11.78 -2.67
CA HIS A 128 5.47 -12.67 -3.83
C HIS A 128 6.08 -14.00 -3.40
N LYS A 129 5.51 -15.11 -3.84
CA LYS A 129 6.04 -16.46 -3.59
C LYS A 129 6.11 -17.24 -4.89
N ASN A 130 7.13 -18.08 -5.03
CA ASN A 130 7.28 -19.00 -6.15
C ASN A 130 6.45 -20.29 -5.95
N SER A 131 6.52 -21.22 -6.92
CA SER A 131 5.81 -22.51 -6.88
C SER A 131 6.17 -23.38 -5.68
N LYS A 132 7.39 -23.25 -5.14
CA LYS A 132 7.86 -23.94 -3.93
C LYS A 132 7.49 -23.18 -2.64
N ASN A 133 6.56 -22.22 -2.71
CA ASN A 133 6.10 -21.39 -1.59
C ASN A 133 7.20 -20.52 -0.92
N LYS A 134 8.39 -20.41 -1.55
CA LYS A 134 9.48 -19.53 -1.10
C LYS A 134 9.12 -18.07 -1.37
N LYS A 135 9.30 -17.20 -0.39
CA LYS A 135 9.15 -15.75 -0.54
C LYS A 135 10.27 -15.20 -1.43
N LEU A 136 9.91 -14.36 -2.38
CA LEU A 136 10.85 -13.72 -3.30
C LEU A 136 11.39 -12.42 -2.71
N SER A 137 12.72 -12.26 -2.71
CA SER A 137 13.34 -10.97 -2.43
C SER A 137 12.96 -9.93 -3.49
N PHE A 138 13.20 -8.66 -3.21
CA PHE A 138 12.92 -7.59 -4.15
C PHE A 138 13.66 -7.79 -5.49
N LYS A 139 14.91 -8.26 -5.45
CA LYS A 139 15.67 -8.61 -6.66
C LYS A 139 15.07 -9.82 -7.41
N GLU A 140 14.64 -10.85 -6.67
CA GLU A 140 14.05 -12.04 -7.28
C GLU A 140 12.73 -11.74 -8.01
N ILE A 141 11.93 -10.75 -7.57
CA ILE A 141 10.73 -10.31 -8.30
C ILE A 141 11.09 -9.87 -9.73
N PHE A 142 12.19 -9.15 -9.91
CA PHE A 142 12.69 -8.76 -11.24
C PHE A 142 13.24 -9.95 -12.02
N LYS A 143 14.03 -10.81 -11.36
CA LYS A 143 14.60 -12.02 -11.99
C LYS A 143 13.51 -12.95 -12.53
N HIS A 144 12.38 -13.08 -11.83
CA HIS A 144 11.22 -13.86 -12.29
C HIS A 144 10.40 -13.14 -13.37
N GLY A 145 10.73 -11.91 -13.74
CA GLY A 145 10.06 -11.15 -14.80
C GLY A 145 8.62 -10.73 -14.46
N VAL A 146 8.27 -10.64 -13.16
CA VAL A 146 6.93 -10.24 -12.72
C VAL A 146 6.85 -8.80 -12.22
N ALA A 147 7.95 -8.06 -12.26
CA ALA A 147 7.98 -6.65 -11.86
C ALA A 147 7.07 -5.76 -12.73
N LYS A 148 6.91 -6.10 -14.01
CA LYS A 148 6.01 -5.41 -14.96
C LYS A 148 4.60 -6.01 -15.03
N ALA A 149 4.39 -7.17 -14.40
CA ALA A 149 3.13 -7.89 -14.52
C ALA A 149 1.96 -7.05 -13.99
N SER A 150 0.95 -6.85 -14.82
CA SER A 150 -0.23 -6.03 -14.57
C SER A 150 -1.53 -6.83 -14.60
N ARG A 151 -1.46 -8.13 -14.90
CA ARG A 151 -2.59 -9.06 -15.00
C ARG A 151 -2.32 -10.36 -14.23
N LYS A 152 -3.38 -10.96 -13.69
CA LYS A 152 -3.31 -12.20 -12.91
C LYS A 152 -2.70 -13.37 -13.67
N ASP A 153 -2.99 -13.49 -14.96
CA ASP A 153 -2.48 -14.55 -15.82
C ASP A 153 -0.95 -14.46 -16.03
N GLU A 154 -0.37 -13.25 -16.05
CA GLU A 154 1.07 -13.06 -16.15
C GLU A 154 1.81 -13.64 -14.93
N PHE A 155 1.27 -13.42 -13.72
CA PHE A 155 1.81 -14.05 -12.50
C PHE A 155 1.64 -15.57 -12.55
N LYS A 156 0.48 -16.07 -13.01
CA LYS A 156 0.20 -17.50 -13.16
C LYS A 156 1.19 -18.17 -14.13
N LYS A 157 1.41 -17.57 -15.30
CA LYS A 157 2.41 -18.06 -16.31
C LYS A 157 3.81 -18.21 -15.72
N LYS A 158 4.20 -17.29 -14.82
CA LYS A 158 5.52 -17.32 -14.13
C LYS A 158 5.51 -18.16 -12.85
N LYS A 159 4.40 -18.87 -12.54
CA LYS A 159 4.20 -19.68 -11.33
C LYS A 159 4.45 -18.88 -10.05
N ILE A 160 4.09 -17.58 -10.04
CA ILE A 160 4.19 -16.68 -8.90
C ILE A 160 2.80 -16.48 -8.30
N LYS A 161 2.71 -16.58 -6.97
CA LYS A 161 1.54 -16.26 -6.17
C LYS A 161 1.79 -14.98 -5.37
N ILE A 162 0.76 -14.13 -5.27
CA ILE A 162 0.82 -12.86 -4.53
C ILE A 162 -0.07 -12.95 -3.32
N PHE A 163 0.45 -12.53 -2.16
CA PHE A 163 -0.23 -12.56 -0.88
C PHE A 163 -0.24 -11.18 -0.24
N GLU A 164 -1.32 -10.85 0.42
CA GLU A 164 -1.39 -9.65 1.26
C GLU A 164 -0.47 -9.75 2.46
N LEU A 165 -0.10 -8.61 2.99
CA LEU A 165 0.48 -8.51 4.32
C LEU A 165 -0.54 -8.99 5.36
N ASN A 166 -0.06 -9.68 6.39
CA ASN A 166 -0.93 -10.07 7.48
C ASN A 166 -1.32 -8.88 8.37
N PRO A 167 -2.36 -8.98 9.22
CA PRO A 167 -2.85 -7.88 10.04
C PRO A 167 -1.77 -7.25 10.95
N LYS A 168 -0.82 -8.04 11.46
CA LYS A 168 0.29 -7.56 12.28
C LYS A 168 1.26 -6.70 11.46
N GLN A 169 1.63 -7.15 10.26
CA GLN A 169 2.50 -6.40 9.35
C GLN A 169 1.85 -5.07 8.93
N ILE A 170 0.56 -5.09 8.57
CA ILE A 170 -0.19 -3.88 8.24
C ILE A 170 -0.15 -2.87 9.40
N LYS A 171 -0.44 -3.32 10.62
CA LYS A 171 -0.36 -2.47 11.81
C LYS A 171 1.03 -1.88 12.00
N GLU A 172 2.08 -2.66 11.82
CA GLU A 172 3.47 -2.21 11.97
C GLU A 172 3.85 -1.13 10.96
N VAL A 173 3.44 -1.27 9.70
CA VAL A 173 3.67 -0.25 8.66
C VAL A 173 2.91 1.05 8.98
N VAL A 174 1.70 0.96 9.52
CA VAL A 174 0.93 2.13 9.96
C VAL A 174 1.62 2.83 11.14
N LEU A 175 2.23 2.07 12.05
CA LEU A 175 3.01 2.64 13.15
C LEU A 175 4.29 3.35 12.68
N ASP A 176 4.93 2.86 11.61
CA ASP A 176 6.05 3.58 10.97
C ASP A 176 5.61 4.99 10.54
N MET A 177 4.42 5.14 9.93
CA MET A 177 3.88 6.45 9.53
C MET A 177 3.75 7.40 10.73
N ILE A 178 3.18 6.92 11.83
CA ILE A 178 3.02 7.73 13.04
C ILE A 178 4.39 8.18 13.56
N ASN A 179 5.37 7.27 13.58
CA ASN A 179 6.73 7.58 14.01
C ASN A 179 7.40 8.63 13.10
N PHE A 180 7.24 8.51 11.78
CA PHE A 180 7.78 9.50 10.83
C PHE A 180 7.13 10.87 11.01
N ILE A 181 5.81 10.95 11.17
CA ILE A 181 5.12 12.22 11.44
C ILE A 181 5.63 12.84 12.73
N LYS A 182 5.70 12.08 13.83
CA LYS A 182 6.20 12.56 15.14
C LYS A 182 7.66 13.03 15.10
N ASN A 183 8.48 12.45 14.25
CA ASN A 183 9.90 12.78 14.11
C ASN A 183 10.16 13.76 12.95
N SER A 184 9.15 14.46 12.45
CA SER A 184 9.26 15.40 11.32
C SER A 184 9.97 14.78 10.11
N TRP A 185 9.68 13.52 9.81
CA TRP A 185 10.25 12.73 8.71
C TRP A 185 11.76 12.48 8.79
N LYS A 186 12.36 12.66 9.96
CA LYS A 186 13.78 12.33 10.21
C LYS A 186 13.92 10.86 10.61
N ILE A 187 14.84 10.14 9.96
CA ILE A 187 15.19 8.78 10.32
C ILE A 187 16.25 8.87 11.42
N LYS A 188 15.87 8.56 12.67
CA LYS A 188 16.75 8.69 13.83
C LYS A 188 17.67 7.49 14.05
N LYS A 189 17.25 6.30 13.60
CA LYS A 189 17.96 5.06 13.84
C LYS A 189 18.87 4.71 12.66
N ARG A 190 20.15 4.50 12.94
CA ARG A 190 21.17 4.19 11.92
C ARG A 190 20.88 2.88 11.18
N ASP A 191 20.41 1.85 11.88
CA ASP A 191 20.04 0.55 11.29
C ASP A 191 18.88 0.68 10.30
N GLU A 192 17.86 1.49 10.62
CA GLU A 192 16.74 1.77 9.71
C GLU A 192 17.21 2.50 8.44
N LEU A 193 18.11 3.49 8.60
CA LEU A 193 18.68 4.23 7.47
C LEU A 193 19.47 3.33 6.54
N ILE A 194 20.27 2.40 7.09
CA ILE A 194 21.04 1.42 6.31
C ILE A 194 20.10 0.56 5.45
N LEU A 195 19.02 0.04 6.04
CA LEU A 195 18.06 -0.81 5.33
C LEU A 195 17.32 -0.05 4.23
N ILE A 196 16.89 1.19 4.50
CA ILE A 196 16.22 2.06 3.53
C ILE A 196 17.16 2.38 2.36
N ASN A 197 18.41 2.71 2.65
CA ASN A 197 19.41 2.99 1.61
C ASN A 197 19.71 1.76 0.76
N LYS A 198 19.79 0.57 1.39
CA LYS A 198 19.95 -0.70 0.66
C LYS A 198 18.78 -0.96 -0.30
N PHE A 199 17.54 -0.76 0.17
CA PHE A 199 16.36 -0.86 -0.71
C PHE A 199 16.44 0.14 -1.87
N SER A 200 16.74 1.41 -1.58
CA SER A 200 16.84 2.47 -2.59
C SER A 200 17.91 2.19 -3.64
N LYS A 201 19.05 1.61 -3.24
CA LYS A 201 20.10 1.17 -4.16
C LYS A 201 19.59 0.08 -5.10
N ILE A 202 18.97 -0.98 -4.58
CA ILE A 202 18.40 -2.07 -5.38
C ILE A 202 17.32 -1.52 -6.31
N TYR A 203 16.45 -0.64 -5.84
CA TYR A 203 15.43 0.00 -6.66
C TYR A 203 16.07 0.77 -7.83
N LYS A 204 17.08 1.61 -7.58
CA LYS A 204 17.77 2.39 -8.62
C LYS A 204 18.39 1.49 -9.70
N GLU A 205 18.97 0.34 -9.31
CA GLU A 205 19.54 -0.62 -10.23
C GLU A 205 18.47 -1.31 -11.09
N LYS A 206 17.31 -1.65 -10.50
CA LYS A 206 16.29 -2.50 -11.13
C LYS A 206 15.14 -1.73 -11.77
N SER A 207 14.84 -0.51 -11.34
CA SER A 207 13.72 0.29 -11.85
C SER A 207 13.82 0.57 -13.37
N LYS A 208 15.02 0.71 -13.89
CA LYS A 208 15.28 0.85 -15.33
C LYS A 208 14.70 -0.31 -16.16
N LEU A 209 14.55 -1.50 -15.55
CA LEU A 209 13.99 -2.69 -16.17
C LEU A 209 12.45 -2.71 -16.13
N ILE A 210 11.83 -1.88 -15.29
CA ILE A 210 10.36 -1.82 -15.19
C ILE A 210 9.79 -0.96 -16.31
N ASP A 211 10.28 0.26 -16.44
CA ASP A 211 9.85 1.21 -17.45
C ASP A 211 10.94 2.29 -17.62
N PRO A 212 11.32 2.67 -18.85
CA PRO A 212 12.19 3.82 -19.10
C PRO A 212 11.67 5.13 -18.48
N GLN A 213 10.35 5.26 -18.28
CA GLN A 213 9.73 6.41 -17.60
C GLN A 213 10.02 6.41 -16.08
N PHE A 214 10.36 5.26 -15.47
CA PHE A 214 10.79 5.18 -14.07
C PHE A 214 12.26 5.59 -13.86
N LYS A 215 12.80 6.48 -14.67
CA LYS A 215 14.09 7.15 -14.42
C LYS A 215 14.12 7.96 -13.11
N TYR A 216 12.98 8.03 -12.41
CA TYR A 216 12.85 8.86 -11.24
C TYR A 216 13.59 8.28 -10.04
N LYS A 217 14.34 9.16 -9.38
CA LYS A 217 14.91 8.89 -8.06
C LYS A 217 13.78 8.50 -7.11
N ILE A 218 13.92 7.35 -6.46
CA ILE A 218 13.00 7.00 -5.38
C ILE A 218 13.22 7.96 -4.22
N ASN A 219 12.17 8.70 -3.87
CA ASN A 219 12.12 9.55 -2.69
C ASN A 219 11.32 8.89 -1.56
N ALA A 220 10.43 7.95 -1.89
CA ALA A 220 9.64 7.22 -0.92
C ALA A 220 10.51 6.28 -0.07
N ILE A 221 10.06 6.02 1.14
CA ILE A 221 10.74 5.20 2.14
C ILE A 221 10.05 3.83 2.16
N TYR A 222 10.80 2.74 2.00
CA TYR A 222 10.23 1.42 2.29
C TYR A 222 10.11 1.23 3.80
N SER A 223 9.00 0.64 4.29
CA SER A 223 8.75 0.45 5.72
C SER A 223 9.98 -0.13 6.44
N PRO A 224 10.62 0.62 7.35
CA PRO A 224 11.82 0.16 8.04
C PRO A 224 11.52 -1.02 8.97
N THR A 225 10.35 -1.01 9.63
CA THR A 225 9.93 -2.14 10.47
C THR A 225 9.74 -3.42 9.65
N PHE A 226 9.15 -3.31 8.44
CA PHE A 226 9.05 -4.46 7.56
C PHE A 226 10.42 -4.97 7.13
N LEU A 227 11.32 -4.11 6.70
CA LEU A 227 12.68 -4.48 6.26
C LEU A 227 13.47 -5.15 7.37
N LYS A 228 13.41 -4.62 8.60
CA LYS A 228 14.09 -5.17 9.78
C LYS A 228 13.62 -6.58 10.13
N LYS A 229 12.30 -6.81 10.06
CA LYS A 229 11.68 -8.11 10.39
C LYS A 229 11.72 -9.12 9.24
N ASN A 230 12.02 -8.68 8.03
CA ASN A 230 11.97 -9.48 6.81
C ASN A 230 13.29 -9.34 6.02
N SER A 231 14.42 -9.70 6.64
CA SER A 231 15.75 -9.58 6.04
C SER A 231 15.88 -10.28 4.68
N TRP A 232 15.07 -11.34 4.44
CA TRP A 232 14.99 -12.04 3.15
C TRP A 232 14.62 -11.11 1.99
N PHE A 233 13.87 -10.04 2.24
CA PHE A 233 13.40 -9.14 1.20
C PHE A 233 14.51 -8.36 0.49
N LEU A 234 15.63 -8.08 1.19
CA LEU A 234 16.81 -7.39 0.66
C LEU A 234 17.97 -8.34 0.35
N LYS A 235 17.75 -9.66 0.34
CA LYS A 235 18.77 -10.64 -0.06
C LYS A 235 19.07 -10.57 -1.56
N ASN A 236 20.29 -10.99 -1.90
CA ASN A 236 20.74 -11.12 -3.29
C ASN A 236 20.09 -12.30 -3.99
#